data_d46e31b7cb5fad1a08c4a8fa22f588a5
#
_entry.id   d46e31b7cb5fad1a08c4a8fa22f588a5
#
_cell.length_a   1.000
_cell.length_b   1.000
_cell.length_c   1.000
_cell.angle_alpha   90.00
_cell.angle_beta   90.00
_cell.angle_gamma   90.00
#
_symmetry.space_group_name_H-M   'P 1'
#
loop_
_entity.id
_entity.type
_entity.pdbx_description
1 polymer ?
#
loop_
_entity_poly.entity_id
_entity_poly.type
_entity_poly.pdbx_seq_one_letter_code
_entity_poly.pdbx_strand_id
1 'polypeptide(L)'
;MTRYPFLAALVFTLAFACFSAADDDRPHIILVMADDHGYGDCGFTGHPFVKTPHLDAMSKAGVVLNRFYASAPVCSPTRASVMTGRHPFRVNVPNHGHYLRPQETTLAEALGQAGYVTGHFGKWHIGSVQPNSPTNPGGAGFDEWLSGLNFFDNDPYLSRNGSYEHLSGPGSVITMDATIGFLDKHAGGKQPIFAVTWFPSPHDPQQELPQGTAGAATLYNDQKTNKPGYFREITLLDQQLGRLRAKLRELRIEENTLLFYCSDNGGLVAESSGGRAKKGSIYEGGLRVPAILQWPARYSPRAVDTPAFTADLYPTLLAIAGVTVQHQPPLDGIDLTAVLAGEQNARPPMGFWHGHTNGQGTRSDQIIKALLEAKQANQPNPHPERILKNVNEFPVFGEDAMRGHAAWNDWPWKLHRIEKGNVVRFELYNLIDDPLEARDQSANQPERVAAMTEQLESWQRSVLNSWQGKDY
;
A
#
# COMPACT_ATOMS: atom_id res chain seq x y z
N MET A 1 76.42 48.85 -12.75
CA MET A 1 76.01 47.45 -12.99
C MET A 1 74.71 47.24 -12.24
N THR A 2 73.61 47.44 -12.90
CA THR A 2 72.28 47.42 -12.32
C THR A 2 71.61 46.07 -12.75
N ARG A 3 71.30 45.21 -11.76
CA ARG A 3 70.56 43.92 -11.95
C ARG A 3 69.06 44.15 -11.81
N TYR A 4 68.30 43.80 -12.83
CA TYR A 4 66.85 43.74 -12.79
C TYR A 4 66.43 42.32 -12.38
N PRO A 5 65.44 42.10 -11.48
CA PRO A 5 64.83 40.77 -11.21
C PRO A 5 63.68 40.51 -12.18
N PHE A 6 63.72 39.35 -12.81
CA PHE A 6 62.58 38.78 -13.58
C PHE A 6 61.45 38.32 -12.63
N LEU A 7 60.31 38.92 -12.82
CA LEU A 7 59.05 38.43 -12.16
C LEU A 7 58.47 37.39 -13.10
N ALA A 8 58.44 36.12 -12.65
CA ALA A 8 57.72 35.04 -13.31
C ALA A 8 56.25 35.07 -12.84
N ALA A 9 55.36 35.42 -13.76
CA ALA A 9 53.90 35.33 -13.52
C ALA A 9 53.45 33.88 -13.69
N LEU A 10 53.00 33.28 -12.57
CA LEU A 10 52.39 31.95 -12.55
C LEU A 10 50.92 32.09 -12.96
N VAL A 11 50.56 31.66 -14.17
CA VAL A 11 49.17 31.60 -14.63
C VAL A 11 48.55 30.34 -14.08
N PHE A 12 47.69 30.48 -13.08
CA PHE A 12 46.82 29.40 -12.59
C PHE A 12 45.62 29.25 -13.55
N THR A 13 45.67 28.26 -14.42
CA THR A 13 44.49 27.80 -15.18
C THR A 13 43.57 26.99 -14.26
N LEU A 14 42.50 27.61 -13.78
CA LEU A 14 41.38 26.86 -13.16
C LEU A 14 40.67 26.02 -14.24
N ALA A 15 40.94 24.73 -14.27
CA ALA A 15 40.14 23.80 -15.02
C ALA A 15 38.80 23.66 -14.29
N PHE A 16 37.74 24.29 -14.81
CA PHE A 16 36.37 23.98 -14.45
C PHE A 16 36.07 22.56 -14.97
N ALA A 17 36.16 21.56 -14.10
CA ALA A 17 35.59 20.27 -14.38
C ALA A 17 34.05 20.47 -14.43
N CYS A 18 33.49 20.51 -15.63
CA CYS A 18 32.07 20.29 -15.83
C CYS A 18 31.78 18.87 -15.32
N PHE A 19 31.33 18.74 -14.08
CA PHE A 19 30.60 17.54 -13.66
C PHE A 19 29.31 17.52 -14.49
N SER A 20 29.31 16.76 -15.59
CA SER A 20 28.10 16.28 -16.19
C SER A 20 27.42 15.48 -15.08
N ALA A 21 26.31 15.97 -14.54
CA ALA A 21 25.47 15.17 -13.68
C ALA A 21 25.10 13.96 -14.53
N ALA A 22 25.61 12.77 -14.16
CA ALA A 22 25.16 11.51 -14.73
C ALA A 22 23.64 11.48 -14.57
N ASP A 23 22.93 11.02 -15.59
CA ASP A 23 21.49 10.74 -15.46
C ASP A 23 21.32 9.79 -14.28
N ASP A 24 20.29 10.03 -13.47
CA ASP A 24 20.00 9.19 -12.30
C ASP A 24 19.45 7.84 -12.80
N ASP A 25 20.27 6.79 -12.76
CA ASP A 25 19.92 5.46 -13.24
C ASP A 25 18.89 4.74 -12.35
N ARG A 26 18.50 5.35 -11.21
CA ARG A 26 17.49 4.77 -10.32
C ARG A 26 16.13 4.69 -11.01
N PRO A 27 15.35 3.62 -10.78
CA PRO A 27 14.06 3.45 -11.44
C PRO A 27 13.03 4.48 -10.95
N HIS A 28 12.08 4.83 -11.80
CA HIS A 28 10.80 5.34 -11.35
C HIS A 28 10.07 4.22 -10.61
N ILE A 29 9.35 4.56 -9.55
CA ILE A 29 8.61 3.62 -8.71
C ILE A 29 7.14 4.05 -8.67
N ILE A 30 6.25 3.19 -9.12
CA ILE A 30 4.81 3.45 -9.12
C ILE A 30 4.10 2.32 -8.39
N LEU A 31 3.48 2.65 -7.25
CA LEU A 31 2.68 1.72 -6.47
C LEU A 31 1.19 1.95 -6.77
N VAL A 32 0.53 0.95 -7.31
CA VAL A 32 -0.91 0.96 -7.57
C VAL A 32 -1.59 -0.01 -6.61
N MET A 33 -2.58 0.46 -5.85
CA MET A 33 -3.32 -0.36 -4.91
C MET A 33 -4.83 -0.17 -5.08
N ALA A 34 -5.54 -1.28 -5.23
CA ALA A 34 -7.00 -1.33 -5.18
C ALA A 34 -7.49 -1.34 -3.72
N ASP A 35 -8.78 -1.03 -3.53
CA ASP A 35 -9.47 -1.04 -2.23
C ASP A 35 -10.51 -2.17 -2.23
N ASP A 36 -10.23 -3.26 -1.52
CA ASP A 36 -11.07 -4.47 -1.44
C ASP A 36 -11.04 -5.41 -2.68
N HIS A 37 -9.94 -5.50 -3.41
CA HIS A 37 -9.83 -6.41 -4.57
C HIS A 37 -9.28 -7.79 -4.12
N GLY A 38 -10.15 -8.81 -4.14
CA GLY A 38 -9.80 -10.17 -3.73
C GLY A 38 -8.84 -10.87 -4.70
N TYR A 39 -8.06 -11.83 -4.20
CA TYR A 39 -7.10 -12.59 -5.02
C TYR A 39 -7.75 -13.25 -6.24
N GLY A 40 -8.93 -13.87 -6.07
CA GLY A 40 -9.63 -14.55 -7.13
C GLY A 40 -10.50 -13.66 -8.02
N ASP A 41 -10.51 -12.34 -7.82
CA ASP A 41 -11.36 -11.40 -8.55
C ASP A 41 -10.70 -10.86 -9.84
N CYS A 42 -9.74 -11.60 -10.42
CA CYS A 42 -9.04 -11.27 -11.67
C CYS A 42 -9.16 -12.37 -12.71
N GLY A 43 -9.06 -12.01 -14.00
CA GLY A 43 -9.00 -12.98 -15.10
C GLY A 43 -7.78 -13.90 -14.98
N PHE A 44 -6.59 -13.35 -14.70
CA PHE A 44 -5.36 -14.14 -14.58
C PHE A 44 -5.35 -15.11 -13.38
N THR A 45 -6.21 -14.91 -12.39
CA THR A 45 -6.41 -15.86 -11.27
C THR A 45 -7.58 -16.82 -11.52
N GLY A 46 -8.24 -16.74 -12.68
CA GLY A 46 -9.26 -17.68 -13.12
C GLY A 46 -10.70 -17.33 -12.79
N HIS A 47 -11.00 -16.04 -12.50
CA HIS A 47 -12.40 -15.63 -12.28
C HIS A 47 -13.27 -15.91 -13.53
N PRO A 48 -14.46 -16.50 -13.38
CA PRO A 48 -15.21 -17.03 -14.53
C PRO A 48 -15.79 -15.97 -15.47
N PHE A 49 -16.02 -14.74 -15.01
CA PHE A 49 -16.65 -13.71 -15.84
C PHE A 49 -16.02 -12.31 -15.74
N VAL A 50 -15.30 -11.96 -14.67
CA VAL A 50 -14.72 -10.63 -14.54
C VAL A 50 -13.67 -10.38 -15.63
N LYS A 51 -13.68 -9.17 -16.18
CA LYS A 51 -12.80 -8.78 -17.29
C LYS A 51 -11.73 -7.84 -16.80
N THR A 52 -10.49 -8.34 -16.76
CA THR A 52 -9.30 -7.60 -16.35
C THR A 52 -8.15 -7.73 -17.36
N PRO A 53 -8.40 -7.37 -18.66
CA PRO A 53 -7.43 -7.62 -19.72
C PRO A 53 -6.08 -6.93 -19.51
N HIS A 54 -6.04 -5.80 -18.81
CA HIS A 54 -4.80 -5.06 -18.56
C HIS A 54 -3.98 -5.66 -17.41
N LEU A 55 -4.64 -6.15 -16.35
CA LEU A 55 -4.01 -6.96 -15.30
C LEU A 55 -3.53 -8.31 -15.87
N ASP A 56 -4.33 -8.94 -16.72
CA ASP A 56 -3.96 -10.19 -17.39
C ASP A 56 -2.73 -10.00 -18.31
N ALA A 57 -2.65 -8.86 -18.99
CA ALA A 57 -1.48 -8.51 -19.79
C ALA A 57 -0.26 -8.16 -18.94
N MET A 58 -0.47 -7.51 -17.78
CA MET A 58 0.61 -7.21 -16.83
C MET A 58 1.15 -8.49 -16.20
N SER A 59 0.29 -9.45 -15.85
CA SER A 59 0.70 -10.75 -15.28
C SER A 59 1.59 -11.57 -16.22
N LYS A 60 1.35 -11.44 -17.53
CA LYS A 60 2.17 -12.10 -18.58
C LYS A 60 3.50 -11.38 -18.83
N ALA A 61 3.59 -10.10 -18.50
CA ALA A 61 4.76 -9.25 -18.76
C ALA A 61 5.62 -9.02 -17.51
N GLY A 62 5.18 -9.45 -16.33
CA GLY A 62 5.83 -9.16 -15.06
C GLY A 62 6.04 -10.39 -14.17
N VAL A 63 6.41 -10.12 -12.94
CA VAL A 63 6.54 -11.11 -11.87
C VAL A 63 5.22 -11.19 -11.11
N VAL A 64 4.56 -12.35 -11.15
CA VAL A 64 3.32 -12.62 -10.38
C VAL A 64 3.70 -13.24 -9.04
N LEU A 65 3.28 -12.59 -7.96
CA LEU A 65 3.47 -13.09 -6.59
C LEU A 65 2.21 -13.90 -6.19
N ASN A 66 2.26 -15.22 -6.37
CA ASN A 66 1.11 -16.09 -6.14
C ASN A 66 0.62 -16.11 -4.69
N ARG A 67 1.49 -15.78 -3.74
CA ARG A 67 1.21 -15.77 -2.30
C ARG A 67 1.59 -14.43 -1.70
N PHE A 68 0.89 -13.39 -2.17
CA PHE A 68 1.05 -12.04 -1.64
C PHE A 68 -0.11 -11.71 -0.70
N TYR A 69 0.23 -11.16 0.47
CA TYR A 69 -0.71 -10.90 1.55
C TYR A 69 -0.76 -9.41 1.89
N ALA A 70 -1.95 -8.92 2.18
CA ALA A 70 -2.12 -7.66 2.90
C ALA A 70 -1.67 -7.85 4.35
N SER A 71 -1.01 -6.87 4.96
CA SER A 71 -0.55 -6.95 6.36
C SER A 71 -1.69 -6.96 7.38
N ALA A 72 -2.89 -6.59 6.94
CA ALA A 72 -4.11 -6.65 7.74
C ALA A 72 -5.33 -6.89 6.84
N PRO A 73 -6.45 -7.42 7.40
CA PRO A 73 -7.63 -7.71 6.60
C PRO A 73 -8.51 -6.48 6.34
N VAL A 74 -8.02 -5.27 6.61
CA VAL A 74 -8.73 -3.98 6.46
C VAL A 74 -7.77 -2.87 6.00
N CYS A 75 -8.32 -1.85 5.34
CA CYS A 75 -7.62 -0.87 4.53
C CYS A 75 -6.56 0.00 5.24
N SER A 76 -6.92 0.85 6.24
CA SER A 76 -5.95 1.76 6.88
C SER A 76 -4.70 1.03 7.41
N PRO A 77 -4.85 -0.09 8.15
CA PRO A 77 -3.72 -0.84 8.66
C PRO A 77 -2.74 -1.28 7.57
N THR A 78 -3.23 -1.85 6.48
CA THR A 78 -2.36 -2.27 5.38
C THR A 78 -1.65 -1.09 4.72
N ARG A 79 -2.34 0.03 4.51
CA ARG A 79 -1.74 1.26 3.94
C ARG A 79 -0.62 1.80 4.82
N ALA A 80 -0.79 1.80 6.15
CA ALA A 80 0.26 2.15 7.10
C ALA A 80 1.48 1.22 6.98
N SER A 81 1.25 -0.09 6.85
CA SER A 81 2.29 -1.09 6.67
C SER A 81 3.10 -0.90 5.36
N VAL A 82 2.45 -0.56 4.25
CA VAL A 82 3.13 -0.22 2.98
C VAL A 82 4.07 0.97 3.16
N MET A 83 3.64 1.98 3.91
CA MET A 83 4.42 3.21 4.08
C MET A 83 5.58 3.07 5.06
N THR A 84 5.60 2.04 5.92
CA THR A 84 6.56 1.94 7.04
C THR A 84 7.33 0.61 7.13
N GLY A 85 6.89 -0.44 6.41
CA GLY A 85 7.47 -1.79 6.51
C GLY A 85 7.16 -2.51 7.83
N ARG A 86 6.24 -1.98 8.64
CA ARG A 86 5.97 -2.41 10.01
C ARG A 86 4.54 -2.90 10.15
N HIS A 87 4.32 -3.81 11.11
CA HIS A 87 2.96 -4.23 11.45
C HIS A 87 2.12 -3.02 11.89
N PRO A 88 0.86 -2.89 11.43
CA PRO A 88 0.04 -1.70 11.64
C PRO A 88 -0.13 -1.26 13.09
N PHE A 89 -0.15 -2.20 14.05
CA PHE A 89 -0.25 -1.87 15.47
C PHE A 89 0.99 -1.13 15.98
N ARG A 90 2.20 -1.47 15.49
CA ARG A 90 3.44 -0.77 15.88
C ARG A 90 3.34 0.72 15.62
N VAL A 91 2.68 1.08 14.53
CA VAL A 91 2.60 2.46 14.01
C VAL A 91 1.28 3.15 14.36
N ASN A 92 0.54 2.62 15.35
CA ASN A 92 -0.71 3.15 15.89
C ASN A 92 -1.90 3.16 14.90
N VAL A 93 -1.92 2.24 13.93
CA VAL A 93 -3.04 2.07 12.99
C VAL A 93 -3.67 0.67 13.13
N PRO A 94 -4.19 0.30 14.32
CA PRO A 94 -4.67 -1.05 14.61
C PRO A 94 -5.96 -1.42 13.89
N ASN A 95 -6.70 -0.42 13.37
CA ASN A 95 -7.94 -0.61 12.62
C ASN A 95 -8.19 0.62 11.73
N HIS A 96 -9.24 0.59 10.90
CA HIS A 96 -9.58 1.70 10.01
C HIS A 96 -9.89 3.00 10.77
N GLY A 97 -9.51 4.13 10.19
CA GLY A 97 -9.74 5.48 10.70
C GLY A 97 -8.78 5.94 11.79
N HIS A 98 -7.75 5.16 12.13
CA HIS A 98 -6.61 5.60 12.94
C HIS A 98 -5.55 6.28 12.07
N TYR A 99 -4.77 7.19 12.65
CA TYR A 99 -3.74 7.95 11.96
C TYR A 99 -2.35 7.42 12.28
N LEU A 100 -1.51 7.39 11.25
CA LEU A 100 -0.09 7.03 11.36
C LEU A 100 0.62 8.00 12.31
N ARG A 101 1.55 7.48 13.11
CA ARG A 101 2.41 8.30 13.97
C ARG A 101 3.37 9.14 13.14
N PRO A 102 3.51 10.45 13.44
CA PRO A 102 4.49 11.30 12.75
C PRO A 102 5.95 10.95 13.04
N GLN A 103 6.23 10.09 14.03
CA GLN A 103 7.57 9.59 14.36
C GLN A 103 8.07 8.52 13.39
N GLU A 104 7.16 7.93 12.62
CA GLU A 104 7.55 6.92 11.62
C GLU A 104 8.13 7.60 10.38
N THR A 105 9.29 7.15 9.95
CA THR A 105 9.81 7.54 8.63
C THR A 105 9.06 6.78 7.54
N THR A 106 8.30 7.50 6.75
CA THR A 106 7.54 6.90 5.66
C THR A 106 8.43 6.62 4.45
N LEU A 107 7.95 5.72 3.57
CA LEU A 107 8.61 5.43 2.29
C LEU A 107 8.76 6.70 1.43
N ALA A 108 7.76 7.60 1.45
CA ALA A 108 7.82 8.85 0.70
C ALA A 108 8.86 9.82 1.26
N GLU A 109 8.98 9.95 2.59
CA GLU A 109 10.02 10.75 3.22
C GLU A 109 11.41 10.22 2.88
N ALA A 110 11.63 8.90 3.01
CA ALA A 110 12.92 8.29 2.74
C ALA A 110 13.35 8.44 1.26
N LEU A 111 12.42 8.21 0.32
CA LEU A 111 12.70 8.38 -1.11
C LEU A 111 12.82 9.86 -1.50
N GLY A 112 12.01 10.76 -0.94
CA GLY A 112 12.11 12.20 -1.17
C GLY A 112 13.45 12.76 -0.70
N GLN A 113 13.94 12.37 0.49
CA GLN A 113 15.28 12.72 0.97
C GLN A 113 16.40 12.18 0.07
N ALA A 114 16.15 11.07 -0.60
CA ALA A 114 17.06 10.51 -1.60
C ALA A 114 16.94 11.17 -2.98
N GLY A 115 16.08 12.18 -3.15
CA GLY A 115 15.97 12.97 -4.38
C GLY A 115 14.87 12.52 -5.34
N TYR A 116 13.99 11.60 -4.95
CA TYR A 116 12.78 11.31 -5.72
C TYR A 116 11.81 12.49 -5.65
N VAL A 117 11.12 12.78 -6.74
CA VAL A 117 9.89 13.58 -6.69
C VAL A 117 8.72 12.66 -6.35
N THR A 118 7.92 13.06 -5.36
CA THR A 118 6.96 12.16 -4.70
C THR A 118 5.52 12.62 -4.89
N GLY A 119 4.60 11.69 -5.23
CA GLY A 119 3.19 12.00 -5.42
C GLY A 119 2.24 10.96 -4.84
N HIS A 120 1.13 11.40 -4.23
CA HIS A 120 0.06 10.53 -3.72
C HIS A 120 -1.29 10.88 -4.32
N PHE A 121 -2.00 9.90 -4.90
CA PHE A 121 -3.28 10.11 -5.57
C PHE A 121 -4.29 9.05 -5.12
N GLY A 122 -5.47 9.52 -4.66
CA GLY A 122 -6.58 8.68 -4.24
C GLY A 122 -6.82 8.60 -2.74
N LYS A 123 -7.18 7.42 -2.23
CA LYS A 123 -7.55 7.19 -0.83
C LYS A 123 -6.33 7.19 0.09
N TRP A 124 -6.19 8.18 0.98
CA TRP A 124 -5.11 8.25 1.97
C TRP A 124 -5.32 7.29 3.15
N HIS A 125 -6.35 7.52 3.91
CA HIS A 125 -6.89 6.69 5.01
C HIS A 125 -5.94 6.38 6.19
N ILE A 126 -4.76 6.96 6.26
CA ILE A 126 -3.81 6.81 7.37
C ILE A 126 -3.45 8.14 8.03
N GLY A 127 -4.22 9.17 7.74
CA GLY A 127 -4.01 10.50 8.28
C GLY A 127 -5.09 11.48 7.86
N SER A 128 -4.85 12.75 8.15
CA SER A 128 -5.66 13.87 7.70
C SER A 128 -5.44 14.18 6.23
N VAL A 129 -6.27 15.05 5.64
CA VAL A 129 -6.01 15.72 4.35
C VAL A 129 -6.06 17.25 4.50
N GLN A 130 -6.00 17.74 5.75
CA GLN A 130 -5.98 19.17 6.06
C GLN A 130 -4.57 19.74 5.95
N PRO A 131 -4.37 20.99 5.52
CA PRO A 131 -3.07 21.54 5.13
C PRO A 131 -2.03 21.55 6.27
N ASN A 132 -2.46 21.72 7.51
CA ASN A 132 -1.58 21.88 8.67
C ASN A 132 -1.44 20.60 9.51
N SER A 133 -1.86 19.45 8.98
CA SER A 133 -1.72 18.18 9.69
C SER A 133 -0.37 17.54 9.40
N PRO A 134 0.36 17.07 10.43
CA PRO A 134 1.61 16.31 10.22
C PRO A 134 1.36 14.91 9.63
N THR A 135 0.11 14.46 9.56
CA THR A 135 -0.27 13.15 9.04
C THR A 135 -0.98 13.23 7.68
N ASN A 136 -1.04 14.42 7.05
CA ASN A 136 -1.51 14.51 5.67
C ASN A 136 -0.44 13.95 4.71
N PRO A 137 -0.75 13.70 3.43
CA PRO A 137 0.25 13.18 2.50
C PRO A 137 1.52 14.04 2.41
N GLY A 138 1.40 15.39 2.47
CA GLY A 138 2.56 16.30 2.50
C GLY A 138 3.40 16.15 3.77
N GLY A 139 2.75 16.02 4.94
CA GLY A 139 3.43 15.72 6.21
C GLY A 139 4.08 14.34 6.25
N ALA A 140 3.62 13.42 5.40
CA ALA A 140 4.19 12.10 5.21
C ALA A 140 5.18 12.03 4.02
N GLY A 141 5.69 13.17 3.52
CA GLY A 141 6.77 13.24 2.56
C GLY A 141 6.38 13.27 1.07
N PHE A 142 5.09 13.51 0.74
CA PHE A 142 4.68 13.67 -0.65
C PHE A 142 4.71 15.15 -1.07
N ASP A 143 5.42 15.44 -2.17
CA ASP A 143 5.53 16.80 -2.74
C ASP A 143 4.21 17.28 -3.34
N GLU A 144 3.49 16.36 -4.01
CA GLU A 144 2.20 16.65 -4.63
C GLU A 144 1.17 15.56 -4.28
N TRP A 145 -0.08 15.98 -4.05
CA TRP A 145 -1.13 15.01 -3.75
C TRP A 145 -2.54 15.49 -4.08
N LEU A 146 -3.40 14.54 -4.45
CA LEU A 146 -4.84 14.69 -4.56
C LEU A 146 -5.49 13.52 -3.84
N SER A 147 -6.04 13.76 -2.63
CA SER A 147 -6.36 12.67 -1.73
C SER A 147 -7.68 12.85 -0.99
N GLY A 148 -8.38 11.74 -0.79
CA GLY A 148 -9.51 11.62 0.12
C GLY A 148 -9.11 11.06 1.48
N LEU A 149 -9.87 11.42 2.53
CA LEU A 149 -9.67 10.91 3.90
C LEU A 149 -9.89 9.39 4.00
N ASN A 150 -10.80 8.86 3.20
CA ASN A 150 -11.21 7.46 3.14
C ASN A 150 -11.77 7.18 1.75
N PHE A 151 -12.56 6.10 1.59
CA PHE A 151 -13.32 5.78 0.40
C PHE A 151 -14.11 7.00 -0.12
N PHE A 152 -14.12 7.13 -1.42
CA PHE A 152 -14.94 8.05 -2.21
C PHE A 152 -15.34 7.36 -3.52
N ASP A 153 -16.45 7.82 -4.14
CA ASP A 153 -16.98 7.22 -5.36
C ASP A 153 -17.07 8.26 -6.48
N ASN A 154 -18.23 8.42 -7.12
CA ASN A 154 -18.45 9.41 -8.16
C ASN A 154 -18.54 10.82 -7.58
N ASP A 155 -18.08 11.81 -8.36
CA ASP A 155 -18.14 13.24 -8.04
C ASP A 155 -17.56 13.59 -6.64
N PRO A 156 -16.33 13.14 -6.31
CA PRO A 156 -15.80 13.20 -4.96
C PRO A 156 -15.39 14.62 -4.55
N TYR A 157 -15.42 14.84 -3.23
CA TYR A 157 -14.70 15.92 -2.57
C TYR A 157 -13.32 15.46 -2.15
N LEU A 158 -12.26 16.06 -2.71
CA LEU A 158 -10.88 15.71 -2.43
C LEU A 158 -10.07 16.93 -1.96
N SER A 159 -8.88 16.66 -1.46
CA SER A 159 -7.92 17.69 -1.09
C SER A 159 -6.68 17.60 -2.00
N ARG A 160 -6.39 18.72 -2.69
CA ARG A 160 -5.17 18.90 -3.49
C ARG A 160 -4.19 19.75 -2.70
N ASN A 161 -3.13 19.15 -2.21
CA ASN A 161 -2.11 19.85 -1.41
C ASN A 161 -2.70 20.73 -0.29
N GLY A 162 -3.76 20.25 0.38
CA GLY A 162 -4.48 20.98 1.43
C GLY A 162 -5.56 21.97 0.95
N SER A 163 -5.80 22.05 -0.36
CA SER A 163 -6.92 22.81 -0.93
C SER A 163 -8.05 21.87 -1.32
N TYR A 164 -9.27 22.17 -0.87
CA TYR A 164 -10.43 21.30 -1.07
C TYR A 164 -11.10 21.59 -2.42
N GLU A 165 -11.47 20.54 -3.13
CA GLU A 165 -12.08 20.57 -4.46
C GLU A 165 -13.27 19.60 -4.52
N HIS A 166 -14.30 19.97 -5.31
CA HIS A 166 -15.35 19.05 -5.76
C HIS A 166 -15.09 18.72 -7.22
N LEU A 167 -14.85 17.47 -7.52
CA LEU A 167 -14.50 16.99 -8.85
C LEU A 167 -15.64 16.17 -9.43
N SER A 168 -15.76 16.09 -10.76
CA SER A 168 -16.85 15.36 -11.42
C SER A 168 -16.32 14.13 -12.16
N GLY A 169 -17.02 13.01 -12.00
CA GLY A 169 -16.72 11.74 -12.62
C GLY A 169 -16.35 10.64 -11.63
N PRO A 170 -16.07 9.42 -12.14
CA PRO A 170 -15.72 8.28 -11.30
C PRO A 170 -14.40 8.47 -10.55
N GLY A 171 -14.36 8.10 -9.26
CA GLY A 171 -13.21 8.27 -8.38
C GLY A 171 -11.93 7.60 -8.92
N SER A 172 -12.04 6.41 -9.52
CA SER A 172 -10.90 5.72 -10.13
C SER A 172 -10.33 6.46 -11.33
N VAL A 173 -11.19 7.10 -12.15
CA VAL A 173 -10.75 7.92 -13.30
C VAL A 173 -10.02 9.16 -12.80
N ILE A 174 -10.62 9.88 -11.85
CA ILE A 174 -10.04 11.09 -11.24
C ILE A 174 -8.67 10.79 -10.61
N THR A 175 -8.57 9.68 -9.88
CA THR A 175 -7.31 9.23 -9.27
C THR A 175 -6.23 8.98 -10.33
N MET A 176 -6.60 8.31 -11.42
CA MET A 176 -5.65 8.02 -12.51
C MET A 176 -5.29 9.28 -13.31
N ASP A 177 -6.23 10.18 -13.55
CA ASP A 177 -5.97 11.46 -14.23
C ASP A 177 -4.93 12.28 -13.45
N ALA A 178 -5.06 12.33 -12.13
CA ALA A 178 -4.10 13.02 -11.28
C ALA A 178 -2.71 12.35 -11.31
N THR A 179 -2.67 11.01 -11.30
CA THR A 179 -1.40 10.25 -11.44
C THR A 179 -0.74 10.54 -12.79
N ILE A 180 -1.49 10.48 -13.88
CA ILE A 180 -0.99 10.74 -15.24
C ILE A 180 -0.49 12.18 -15.36
N GLY A 181 -1.25 13.16 -14.84
CA GLY A 181 -0.83 14.56 -14.83
C GLY A 181 0.48 14.80 -14.06
N PHE A 182 0.70 14.08 -12.97
CA PHE A 182 1.96 14.11 -12.23
C PHE A 182 3.12 13.50 -13.05
N LEU A 183 2.88 12.38 -13.72
CA LEU A 183 3.88 11.78 -14.62
C LEU A 183 4.22 12.71 -15.79
N ASP A 184 3.24 13.32 -16.46
CA ASP A 184 3.44 14.28 -17.55
C ASP A 184 4.30 15.46 -17.10
N LYS A 185 4.12 15.92 -15.88
CA LYS A 185 4.87 17.04 -15.31
C LYS A 185 6.33 16.70 -15.02
N HIS A 186 6.62 15.47 -14.55
CA HIS A 186 7.90 15.14 -13.94
C HIS A 186 8.75 14.15 -14.73
N ALA A 187 8.19 13.35 -15.66
CA ALA A 187 8.92 12.30 -16.37
C ALA A 187 10.04 12.81 -17.28
N GLY A 188 9.99 14.07 -17.73
CA GLY A 188 11.07 14.70 -18.48
C GLY A 188 12.17 15.34 -17.61
N GLY A 189 12.03 15.26 -16.29
CA GLY A 189 13.00 15.79 -15.32
C GLY A 189 14.20 14.86 -15.11
N LYS A 190 15.14 15.31 -14.26
CA LYS A 190 16.30 14.50 -13.87
C LYS A 190 16.09 13.63 -12.65
N GLN A 191 15.03 13.88 -11.90
CA GLN A 191 14.73 13.18 -10.66
C GLN A 191 13.91 11.92 -10.96
N PRO A 192 14.18 10.78 -10.33
CA PRO A 192 13.29 9.64 -10.40
C PRO A 192 11.97 9.96 -9.70
N ILE A 193 10.90 9.31 -10.13
CA ILE A 193 9.54 9.52 -9.63
C ILE A 193 9.18 8.42 -8.64
N PHE A 194 8.58 8.80 -7.51
CA PHE A 194 7.84 7.90 -6.64
C PHE A 194 6.37 8.32 -6.62
N ALA A 195 5.50 7.54 -7.25
CA ALA A 195 4.06 7.79 -7.29
C ALA A 195 3.27 6.68 -6.60
N VAL A 196 2.35 7.08 -5.76
CA VAL A 196 1.42 6.18 -5.05
C VAL A 196 0.01 6.46 -5.55
N THR A 197 -0.59 5.48 -6.23
CA THR A 197 -1.95 5.53 -6.80
C THR A 197 -2.82 4.56 -6.03
N TRP A 198 -3.53 5.05 -5.03
CA TRP A 198 -4.42 4.24 -4.19
C TRP A 198 -5.87 4.47 -4.58
N PHE A 199 -6.40 3.56 -5.39
CA PHE A 199 -7.77 3.64 -5.84
C PHE A 199 -8.77 3.58 -4.67
N PRO A 200 -9.93 4.25 -4.79
CA PRO A 200 -11.04 4.08 -3.85
C PRO A 200 -11.86 2.81 -4.15
N SER A 201 -11.72 2.24 -5.33
CA SER A 201 -12.51 1.10 -5.85
C SER A 201 -11.78 -0.22 -5.67
N PRO A 202 -12.52 -1.33 -5.59
CA PRO A 202 -13.99 -1.51 -5.68
C PRO A 202 -14.75 -1.51 -4.34
N HIS A 203 -14.37 -0.72 -3.36
CA HIS A 203 -14.97 -0.65 -2.01
C HIS A 203 -16.50 -0.42 -2.03
N ASP A 204 -17.25 -0.98 -1.06
CA ASP A 204 -18.68 -0.73 -0.87
C ASP A 204 -18.96 0.64 -0.19
N PRO A 205 -20.09 1.30 -0.49
CA PRO A 205 -21.05 0.98 -1.54
C PRO A 205 -20.59 1.48 -2.90
N GLN A 206 -20.85 0.72 -3.97
CA GLN A 206 -20.62 1.19 -5.34
C GLN A 206 -21.86 1.93 -5.84
N GLN A 207 -21.66 3.14 -6.33
CA GLN A 207 -22.69 3.91 -7.04
C GLN A 207 -22.83 3.40 -8.50
N GLU A 208 -23.91 3.76 -9.16
CA GLU A 208 -24.02 3.54 -10.58
C GLU A 208 -23.01 4.41 -11.34
N LEU A 209 -22.27 3.80 -12.26
CA LEU A 209 -21.35 4.55 -13.11
C LEU A 209 -22.10 5.53 -13.99
N PRO A 210 -21.60 6.76 -14.19
CA PRO A 210 -22.24 7.75 -15.06
C PRO A 210 -22.48 7.22 -16.47
N GLN A 211 -23.56 7.66 -17.12
CA GLN A 211 -23.82 7.34 -18.53
C GLN A 211 -22.64 7.76 -19.40
N GLY A 212 -22.18 6.85 -20.26
CA GLY A 212 -21.01 7.09 -21.12
C GLY A 212 -19.70 6.56 -20.57
N THR A 213 -19.65 6.08 -19.33
CA THR A 213 -18.50 5.33 -18.82
C THR A 213 -18.47 3.95 -19.48
N ALA A 214 -17.81 3.87 -20.62
CA ALA A 214 -17.44 2.71 -21.43
C ALA A 214 -18.25 1.40 -21.22
N GLY A 215 -19.54 1.39 -21.53
CA GLY A 215 -20.36 0.17 -21.52
C GLY A 215 -20.58 -0.49 -20.16
N ALA A 216 -20.16 0.16 -19.08
CA ALA A 216 -20.02 -0.48 -17.75
C ALA A 216 -21.33 -0.52 -16.94
N ALA A 217 -22.31 0.35 -17.19
CA ALA A 217 -23.50 0.49 -16.33
C ALA A 217 -24.36 -0.79 -16.19
N THR A 218 -24.35 -1.66 -17.19
CA THR A 218 -25.10 -2.94 -17.17
C THR A 218 -24.20 -4.18 -17.16
N LEU A 219 -22.87 -3.99 -17.20
CA LEU A 219 -21.92 -5.09 -17.21
C LEU A 219 -22.11 -5.98 -15.96
N TYR A 220 -22.18 -7.29 -16.16
CA TYR A 220 -22.39 -8.31 -15.12
C TYR A 220 -23.78 -8.38 -14.48
N ASN A 221 -24.78 -7.62 -14.95
CA ASN A 221 -26.16 -7.74 -14.45
C ASN A 221 -26.80 -9.09 -14.79
N ASP A 222 -26.31 -9.77 -15.81
CA ASP A 222 -26.71 -11.11 -16.25
C ASP A 222 -25.97 -12.24 -15.52
N GLN A 223 -24.97 -11.92 -14.70
CA GLN A 223 -24.17 -12.91 -13.97
C GLN A 223 -24.83 -13.30 -12.65
N LYS A 224 -24.57 -14.54 -12.19
CA LYS A 224 -25.02 -15.02 -10.87
C LYS A 224 -24.19 -14.42 -9.75
N THR A 225 -24.36 -13.14 -9.50
CA THR A 225 -23.69 -12.41 -8.42
C THR A 225 -24.66 -11.43 -7.77
N ASN A 226 -24.54 -11.24 -6.45
CA ASN A 226 -25.25 -10.19 -5.72
C ASN A 226 -24.48 -8.86 -5.68
N LYS A 227 -23.29 -8.78 -6.33
CA LYS A 227 -22.42 -7.62 -6.35
C LYS A 227 -21.95 -7.24 -7.77
N PRO A 228 -22.86 -7.02 -8.74
CA PRO A 228 -22.42 -6.65 -10.09
C PRO A 228 -21.67 -5.31 -10.12
N GLY A 229 -22.01 -4.36 -9.23
CA GLY A 229 -21.30 -3.09 -9.06
C GLY A 229 -19.83 -3.29 -8.69
N TYR A 230 -19.53 -4.17 -7.76
CA TYR A 230 -18.17 -4.51 -7.35
C TYR A 230 -17.30 -4.97 -8.54
N PHE A 231 -17.81 -5.89 -9.36
CA PHE A 231 -17.08 -6.37 -10.55
C PHE A 231 -16.96 -5.32 -11.65
N ARG A 232 -17.94 -4.41 -11.76
CA ARG A 232 -17.84 -3.26 -12.67
C ARG A 232 -16.71 -2.32 -12.30
N GLU A 233 -16.59 -2.01 -11.00
CA GLU A 233 -15.51 -1.17 -10.48
C GLU A 233 -14.12 -1.81 -10.71
N ILE A 234 -14.00 -3.14 -10.56
CA ILE A 234 -12.76 -3.87 -10.89
C ILE A 234 -12.41 -3.69 -12.38
N THR A 235 -13.39 -3.82 -13.27
CA THR A 235 -13.16 -3.62 -14.70
C THR A 235 -12.79 -2.17 -15.03
N LEU A 236 -13.41 -1.19 -14.38
CA LEU A 236 -13.06 0.22 -14.55
C LEU A 236 -11.63 0.50 -14.06
N LEU A 237 -11.26 -0.05 -12.90
CA LEU A 237 -9.91 0.05 -12.36
C LEU A 237 -8.88 -0.57 -13.31
N ASP A 238 -9.18 -1.75 -13.88
CA ASP A 238 -8.31 -2.41 -14.85
C ASP A 238 -8.08 -1.54 -16.10
N GLN A 239 -9.12 -0.85 -16.59
CA GLN A 239 -8.99 0.13 -17.68
C GLN A 239 -8.05 1.28 -17.30
N GLN A 240 -8.10 1.76 -16.05
CA GLN A 240 -7.20 2.81 -15.58
C GLN A 240 -5.74 2.33 -15.55
N LEU A 241 -5.50 1.09 -15.11
CA LEU A 241 -4.16 0.49 -15.18
C LEU A 241 -3.67 0.40 -16.64
N GLY A 242 -4.55 0.08 -17.58
CA GLY A 242 -4.25 0.12 -19.02
C GLY A 242 -3.80 1.50 -19.50
N ARG A 243 -4.49 2.57 -19.06
CA ARG A 243 -4.12 3.97 -19.34
C ARG A 243 -2.74 4.31 -18.77
N LEU A 244 -2.46 3.93 -17.53
CA LEU A 244 -1.15 4.15 -16.90
C LEU A 244 -0.04 3.48 -17.70
N ARG A 245 -0.17 2.20 -18.04
CA ARG A 245 0.82 1.46 -18.84
C ARG A 245 1.02 2.06 -20.23
N ALA A 246 -0.03 2.56 -20.87
CA ALA A 246 0.07 3.30 -22.13
C ALA A 246 0.84 4.60 -21.95
N LYS A 247 0.60 5.35 -20.89
CA LYS A 247 1.30 6.60 -20.58
C LYS A 247 2.80 6.39 -20.32
N LEU A 248 3.18 5.34 -19.60
CA LEU A 248 4.61 5.02 -19.38
C LEU A 248 5.35 4.75 -20.69
N ARG A 249 4.71 4.07 -21.65
CA ARG A 249 5.27 3.88 -23.01
C ARG A 249 5.35 5.19 -23.79
N GLU A 250 4.29 6.01 -23.75
CA GLU A 250 4.25 7.33 -24.40
C GLU A 250 5.42 8.22 -23.90
N LEU A 251 5.63 8.24 -22.59
CA LEU A 251 6.71 8.99 -21.94
C LEU A 251 8.10 8.32 -22.11
N ARG A 252 8.16 7.10 -22.64
CA ARG A 252 9.39 6.30 -22.85
C ARG A 252 10.14 5.99 -21.55
N ILE A 253 9.41 5.83 -20.45
CA ILE A 253 9.98 5.49 -19.13
C ILE A 253 9.60 4.08 -18.68
N GLU A 254 8.81 3.31 -19.45
CA GLU A 254 8.32 1.96 -19.07
C GLU A 254 9.49 1.02 -18.69
N GLU A 255 10.59 1.05 -19.47
CA GLU A 255 11.74 0.16 -19.26
C GLU A 255 12.39 0.35 -17.88
N ASN A 256 12.56 1.59 -17.42
CA ASN A 256 13.15 1.91 -16.11
C ASN A 256 12.09 2.33 -15.09
N THR A 257 10.90 1.74 -15.15
CA THR A 257 9.84 1.94 -14.18
C THR A 257 9.49 0.62 -13.49
N LEU A 258 9.60 0.59 -12.16
CA LEU A 258 9.01 -0.43 -11.33
C LEU A 258 7.53 -0.08 -11.12
N LEU A 259 6.64 -0.80 -11.79
CA LEU A 259 5.19 -0.72 -11.60
C LEU A 259 4.74 -1.90 -10.75
N PHE A 260 4.19 -1.64 -9.57
CA PHE A 260 3.65 -2.65 -8.67
C PHE A 260 2.15 -2.48 -8.51
N TYR A 261 1.40 -3.56 -8.65
CA TYR A 261 -0.04 -3.61 -8.41
C TYR A 261 -0.36 -4.59 -7.29
N CYS A 262 -1.23 -4.19 -6.34
CA CYS A 262 -1.83 -5.09 -5.35
C CYS A 262 -3.18 -4.55 -4.85
N SER A 263 -3.76 -5.20 -3.84
CA SER A 263 -4.90 -4.69 -3.05
C SER A 263 -4.52 -4.50 -1.59
N ASP A 264 -5.28 -3.70 -0.86
CA ASP A 264 -5.06 -3.42 0.55
C ASP A 264 -5.64 -4.47 1.50
N ASN A 265 -6.59 -5.27 1.06
CA ASN A 265 -7.14 -6.44 1.74
C ASN A 265 -7.92 -7.32 0.78
N GLY A 266 -8.35 -8.49 1.25
CA GLY A 266 -9.19 -9.41 0.47
C GLY A 266 -10.51 -8.81 0.04
N GLY A 267 -11.15 -9.43 -0.96
CA GLY A 267 -12.34 -8.95 -1.64
C GLY A 267 -13.61 -8.98 -0.80
N LEU A 268 -14.71 -8.52 -1.42
CA LEU A 268 -16.03 -8.44 -0.81
C LEU A 268 -16.90 -9.68 -1.06
N VAL A 269 -16.49 -10.54 -2.00
CA VAL A 269 -17.19 -11.78 -2.39
C VAL A 269 -16.39 -12.97 -1.89
N ALA A 270 -16.95 -13.72 -0.94
CA ALA A 270 -16.23 -14.82 -0.29
C ALA A 270 -15.86 -15.95 -1.26
N GLU A 271 -16.72 -16.21 -2.24
CA GLU A 271 -16.57 -17.28 -3.23
C GLU A 271 -15.38 -17.04 -4.17
N SER A 272 -15.01 -15.80 -4.38
CA SER A 272 -13.90 -15.40 -5.26
C SER A 272 -12.74 -14.72 -4.53
N SER A 273 -12.79 -14.59 -3.19
CA SER A 273 -11.71 -13.94 -2.43
C SER A 273 -10.37 -14.70 -2.45
N GLY A 274 -10.37 -15.95 -2.92
CA GLY A 274 -9.14 -16.75 -3.08
C GLY A 274 -8.75 -17.58 -1.87
N GLY A 275 -9.66 -17.75 -0.87
CA GLY A 275 -9.45 -18.54 0.32
C GLY A 275 -10.65 -18.52 1.25
N ARG A 276 -10.49 -19.02 2.48
CA ARG A 276 -11.53 -18.99 3.52
C ARG A 276 -11.86 -17.54 3.89
N ALA A 277 -13.15 -17.21 4.01
CA ALA A 277 -13.70 -15.91 4.38
C ALA A 277 -13.42 -14.80 3.33
N LYS A 278 -13.32 -13.55 3.76
CA LYS A 278 -13.15 -12.34 2.93
C LYS A 278 -12.65 -11.17 3.77
N LYS A 279 -12.65 -9.94 3.25
CA LYS A 279 -12.35 -8.69 3.99
C LYS A 279 -12.81 -8.75 5.46
N GLY A 280 -11.97 -8.30 6.37
CA GLY A 280 -12.20 -8.31 7.81
C GLY A 280 -11.78 -9.60 8.52
N SER A 281 -11.21 -10.57 7.81
CA SER A 281 -10.77 -11.86 8.34
C SER A 281 -9.28 -12.12 8.14
N ILE A 282 -8.62 -12.72 9.14
CA ILE A 282 -7.20 -13.13 9.08
C ILE A 282 -7.00 -14.45 8.28
N TYR A 283 -8.07 -15.11 7.85
CA TYR A 283 -7.97 -16.25 6.95
C TYR A 283 -7.54 -15.82 5.53
N GLU A 284 -7.15 -16.78 4.70
CA GLU A 284 -6.60 -16.53 3.35
C GLU A 284 -7.46 -15.57 2.52
N GLY A 285 -8.79 -15.74 2.52
CA GLY A 285 -9.69 -14.87 1.73
C GLY A 285 -9.74 -13.41 2.20
N GLY A 286 -9.29 -13.09 3.40
CA GLY A 286 -9.22 -11.71 3.88
C GLY A 286 -7.83 -11.08 3.76
N LEU A 287 -6.78 -11.90 3.63
CA LEU A 287 -5.39 -11.43 3.57
C LEU A 287 -4.75 -11.59 2.20
N ARG A 288 -5.01 -12.69 1.48
CA ARG A 288 -4.39 -12.96 0.19
C ARG A 288 -4.98 -12.05 -0.88
N VAL A 289 -4.11 -11.36 -1.62
CA VAL A 289 -4.50 -10.36 -2.63
C VAL A 289 -3.72 -10.58 -3.93
N PRO A 290 -4.24 -10.13 -5.09
CA PRO A 290 -3.49 -10.17 -6.33
C PRO A 290 -2.27 -9.25 -6.22
N ALA A 291 -1.11 -9.69 -6.72
CA ALA A 291 0.08 -8.86 -6.77
C ALA A 291 0.94 -9.17 -7.99
N ILE A 292 1.31 -8.10 -8.72
CA ILE A 292 2.11 -8.17 -9.93
C ILE A 292 3.14 -7.04 -9.88
N LEU A 293 4.40 -7.37 -10.16
CA LEU A 293 5.48 -6.42 -10.35
C LEU A 293 5.92 -6.47 -11.82
N GLN A 294 5.92 -5.33 -12.49
CA GLN A 294 6.50 -5.18 -13.83
C GLN A 294 7.64 -4.16 -13.78
N TRP A 295 8.84 -4.59 -14.17
CA TRP A 295 10.01 -3.74 -14.37
C TRP A 295 10.87 -4.37 -15.46
N PRO A 296 10.63 -4.03 -16.74
CA PRO A 296 11.19 -4.75 -17.87
C PRO A 296 12.74 -4.78 -17.90
N ALA A 297 13.39 -3.67 -17.56
CA ALA A 297 14.85 -3.62 -17.51
C ALA A 297 15.48 -4.54 -16.45
N ARG A 298 14.72 -4.98 -15.43
CA ARG A 298 15.29 -5.71 -14.28
C ARG A 298 14.80 -7.15 -14.15
N TYR A 299 13.51 -7.40 -14.38
CA TYR A 299 12.89 -8.71 -14.10
C TYR A 299 12.15 -9.25 -15.31
N SER A 300 12.52 -10.45 -15.74
CA SER A 300 11.78 -11.23 -16.75
C SER A 300 10.47 -11.77 -16.16
N PRO A 301 9.42 -11.97 -16.98
CA PRO A 301 8.15 -12.55 -16.54
C PRO A 301 8.33 -13.90 -15.86
N ARG A 302 7.73 -14.07 -14.68
CA ARG A 302 7.73 -15.33 -13.91
C ARG A 302 6.63 -15.35 -12.86
N ALA A 303 6.37 -16.54 -12.32
CA ALA A 303 5.59 -16.70 -11.09
C ALA A 303 6.54 -16.96 -9.91
N VAL A 304 6.21 -16.36 -8.76
CA VAL A 304 6.93 -16.50 -7.49
C VAL A 304 5.97 -17.08 -6.46
N ASP A 305 6.36 -18.21 -5.86
CA ASP A 305 5.57 -18.91 -4.84
C ASP A 305 6.05 -18.64 -3.41
N THR A 306 7.18 -17.99 -3.24
CA THR A 306 7.63 -17.53 -1.92
C THR A 306 6.59 -16.54 -1.37
N PRO A 307 6.06 -16.77 -0.16
CA PRO A 307 5.13 -15.82 0.43
C PRO A 307 5.75 -14.44 0.59
N ALA A 308 4.95 -13.40 0.39
CA ALA A 308 5.33 -12.02 0.59
C ALA A 308 4.12 -11.22 1.09
N PHE A 309 4.32 -10.05 1.67
CA PHE A 309 3.21 -9.23 2.13
C PHE A 309 3.52 -7.72 1.98
N THR A 310 2.52 -6.89 2.20
CA THR A 310 2.63 -5.45 1.94
C THR A 310 3.70 -4.74 2.75
N ALA A 311 4.08 -5.25 3.94
CA ALA A 311 5.19 -4.70 4.72
C ALA A 311 6.56 -4.87 4.04
N ASP A 312 6.71 -5.86 3.16
CA ASP A 312 7.95 -6.09 2.43
C ASP A 312 8.25 -4.99 1.40
N LEU A 313 7.22 -4.22 0.97
CA LEU A 313 7.40 -3.17 -0.03
C LEU A 313 8.36 -2.08 0.45
N TYR A 314 8.28 -1.67 1.70
CA TYR A 314 9.15 -0.64 2.26
C TYR A 314 10.65 -1.01 2.17
N PRO A 315 11.15 -2.09 2.81
CA PRO A 315 12.55 -2.44 2.72
C PRO A 315 12.99 -2.81 1.29
N THR A 316 12.12 -3.42 0.48
CA THR A 316 12.43 -3.75 -0.92
C THR A 316 12.66 -2.51 -1.77
N LEU A 317 11.79 -1.51 -1.67
CA LEU A 317 11.90 -0.30 -2.48
C LEU A 317 13.04 0.59 -2.01
N LEU A 318 13.33 0.62 -0.70
CA LEU A 318 14.54 1.28 -0.19
C LEU A 318 15.81 0.62 -0.72
N ALA A 319 15.88 -0.71 -0.70
CA ALA A 319 17.02 -1.45 -1.25
C ALA A 319 17.20 -1.19 -2.76
N ILE A 320 16.12 -1.20 -3.54
CA ILE A 320 16.14 -0.89 -4.98
C ILE A 320 16.61 0.55 -5.23
N ALA A 321 16.19 1.50 -4.40
CA ALA A 321 16.59 2.90 -4.51
C ALA A 321 17.99 3.19 -3.93
N GLY A 322 18.64 2.20 -3.29
CA GLY A 322 19.92 2.38 -2.60
C GLY A 322 19.84 3.29 -1.37
N VAL A 323 18.70 3.30 -0.68
CA VAL A 323 18.40 4.18 0.46
C VAL A 323 18.50 3.44 1.78
N THR A 324 19.18 4.04 2.75
CA THR A 324 19.25 3.55 4.13
C THR A 324 18.64 4.58 5.07
N VAL A 325 17.67 4.15 5.87
CA VAL A 325 17.05 4.97 6.91
C VAL A 325 17.86 4.84 8.22
N GLN A 326 18.28 5.98 8.76
CA GLN A 326 18.99 6.03 10.03
C GLN A 326 18.01 5.78 11.20
N HIS A 327 18.45 5.02 12.21
CA HIS A 327 17.64 4.70 13.40
C HIS A 327 16.29 4.05 13.04
N GLN A 328 16.30 3.14 12.07
CA GLN A 328 15.12 2.41 11.64
C GLN A 328 14.57 1.54 12.78
N PRO A 329 13.33 1.78 13.26
CA PRO A 329 12.68 0.87 14.20
C PRO A 329 12.48 -0.54 13.59
N PRO A 330 12.24 -1.58 14.42
CA PRO A 330 12.07 -2.95 13.93
C PRO A 330 11.07 -3.06 12.77
N LEU A 331 11.50 -3.60 11.65
CA LEU A 331 10.65 -3.93 10.50
C LEU A 331 10.02 -5.32 10.67
N ASP A 332 8.80 -5.50 10.15
CA ASP A 332 8.18 -6.81 9.97
C ASP A 332 8.38 -7.33 8.53
N GLY A 333 8.56 -6.41 7.58
CA GLY A 333 8.91 -6.70 6.19
C GLY A 333 10.37 -7.03 5.97
N ILE A 334 10.66 -7.71 4.85
CA ILE A 334 12.00 -8.03 4.37
C ILE A 334 12.23 -7.49 2.96
N ASP A 335 13.48 -7.33 2.57
CA ASP A 335 13.85 -7.07 1.18
C ASP A 335 13.56 -8.29 0.30
N LEU A 336 12.73 -8.10 -0.72
CA LEU A 336 12.33 -9.15 -1.68
C LEU A 336 13.21 -9.20 -2.94
N THR A 337 14.25 -8.40 -3.08
CA THR A 337 15.03 -8.32 -4.32
C THR A 337 15.56 -9.66 -4.78
N ALA A 338 16.08 -10.49 -3.88
CA ALA A 338 16.54 -11.85 -4.17
C ALA A 338 15.38 -12.82 -4.50
N VAL A 339 14.21 -12.64 -3.86
CA VAL A 339 12.99 -13.41 -4.17
C VAL A 339 12.48 -13.05 -5.57
N LEU A 340 12.43 -11.78 -5.90
CA LEU A 340 12.00 -11.27 -7.21
C LEU A 340 12.97 -11.69 -8.32
N ALA A 341 14.26 -11.83 -8.03
CA ALA A 341 15.27 -12.36 -8.95
C ALA A 341 15.17 -13.88 -9.11
N GLY A 342 14.45 -14.59 -8.24
CA GLY A 342 14.39 -16.06 -8.21
C GLY A 342 15.61 -16.72 -7.57
N GLU A 343 16.39 -15.96 -6.81
CA GLU A 343 17.60 -16.40 -6.12
C GLU A 343 17.31 -16.93 -4.71
N GLN A 344 16.17 -16.57 -4.15
CA GLN A 344 15.70 -16.99 -2.83
C GLN A 344 14.27 -17.49 -2.91
N ASN A 345 13.98 -18.62 -2.24
CA ASN A 345 12.67 -19.27 -2.20
C ASN A 345 12.13 -19.47 -0.77
N ALA A 346 12.78 -18.91 0.23
CA ALA A 346 12.40 -18.99 1.64
C ALA A 346 12.46 -17.60 2.29
N ARG A 347 11.70 -17.42 3.37
CA ARG A 347 11.65 -16.20 4.17
C ARG A 347 11.40 -16.50 5.64
N PRO A 348 11.68 -15.57 6.56
CA PRO A 348 11.19 -15.61 7.94
C PRO A 348 9.66 -15.63 8.00
N PRO A 349 9.05 -16.15 9.07
CA PRO A 349 7.60 -16.14 9.25
C PRO A 349 6.98 -14.73 9.23
N MET A 350 5.70 -14.67 8.89
CA MET A 350 4.90 -13.43 8.86
C MET A 350 3.86 -13.45 9.97
N GLY A 351 3.79 -12.37 10.75
CA GLY A 351 2.76 -12.17 11.77
C GLY A 351 1.60 -11.32 11.26
N PHE A 352 0.38 -11.73 11.58
CA PHE A 352 -0.86 -10.99 11.31
C PHE A 352 -1.67 -10.85 12.58
N TRP A 353 -2.28 -9.68 12.80
CA TRP A 353 -3.10 -9.45 13.99
C TRP A 353 -4.20 -8.43 13.73
N HIS A 354 -5.43 -8.77 14.14
CA HIS A 354 -6.60 -7.91 13.96
C HIS A 354 -7.63 -8.12 15.09
N GLY A 355 -8.52 -7.12 15.28
CA GLY A 355 -9.63 -7.21 16.22
C GLY A 355 -9.27 -6.89 17.68
N HIS A 356 -8.09 -6.31 17.93
CA HIS A 356 -7.71 -5.79 19.26
C HIS A 356 -8.52 -4.54 19.61
N THR A 357 -8.74 -3.66 18.63
CA THR A 357 -9.51 -2.41 18.78
C THR A 357 -10.58 -2.29 17.71
N ASN A 358 -11.61 -1.48 17.99
CA ASN A 358 -12.62 -1.14 17.00
C ASN A 358 -12.12 -0.11 16.00
N GLY A 359 -12.65 -0.19 14.77
CA GLY A 359 -12.45 0.83 13.76
C GLY A 359 -13.26 2.10 14.04
N GLN A 360 -12.84 3.18 13.40
CA GLN A 360 -13.48 4.49 13.51
C GLN A 360 -13.96 4.94 12.12
N GLY A 361 -15.27 5.05 11.95
CA GLY A 361 -15.86 5.48 10.68
C GLY A 361 -15.38 6.87 10.25
N THR A 362 -15.05 6.99 8.96
CA THR A 362 -14.64 8.27 8.36
C THR A 362 -15.42 8.46 7.07
N ARG A 363 -16.31 9.45 7.05
CA ARG A 363 -17.12 9.81 5.88
C ARG A 363 -16.39 10.92 5.11
N SER A 364 -15.51 10.51 4.18
CA SER A 364 -14.59 11.38 3.45
C SER A 364 -15.28 12.59 2.83
N ASP A 365 -16.27 12.35 1.96
CA ASP A 365 -16.92 13.41 1.20
C ASP A 365 -17.66 14.42 2.11
N GLN A 366 -18.35 13.95 3.14
CA GLN A 366 -19.06 14.83 4.07
C GLN A 366 -18.11 15.75 4.82
N ILE A 367 -16.96 15.23 5.26
CA ILE A 367 -15.95 15.99 6.00
C ILE A 367 -15.28 17.01 5.08
N ILE A 368 -14.83 16.58 3.88
CA ILE A 368 -14.11 17.47 2.96
C ILE A 368 -15.06 18.51 2.38
N LYS A 369 -16.31 18.16 2.10
CA LYS A 369 -17.38 19.11 1.72
C LYS A 369 -17.56 20.19 2.78
N ALA A 370 -17.72 19.82 4.04
CA ALA A 370 -17.88 20.77 5.13
C ALA A 370 -16.65 21.71 5.28
N LEU A 371 -15.44 21.17 5.10
CA LEU A 371 -14.21 21.97 5.08
C LEU A 371 -14.16 22.96 3.91
N LEU A 372 -14.61 22.55 2.72
CA LEU A 372 -14.71 23.41 1.54
C LEU A 372 -15.72 24.54 1.75
N GLU A 373 -16.92 24.21 2.21
CA GLU A 373 -17.99 25.18 2.48
C GLU A 373 -17.58 26.20 3.54
N ALA A 374 -16.98 25.74 4.65
CA ALA A 374 -16.48 26.63 5.70
C ALA A 374 -15.38 27.58 5.17
N LYS A 375 -14.44 27.06 4.34
CA LYS A 375 -13.40 27.89 3.71
C LYS A 375 -14.00 28.94 2.78
N GLN A 376 -14.97 28.58 1.96
CA GLN A 376 -15.66 29.51 1.04
C GLN A 376 -16.46 30.60 1.78
N ALA A 377 -17.06 30.21 2.91
CA ALA A 377 -17.82 31.14 3.78
C ALA A 377 -16.93 31.91 4.77
N ASN A 378 -15.61 31.77 4.73
CA ASN A 378 -14.66 32.32 5.69
C ASN A 378 -15.04 32.01 7.16
N GLN A 379 -15.47 30.76 7.40
CA GLN A 379 -15.84 30.25 8.71
C GLN A 379 -14.70 29.41 9.32
N PRO A 380 -14.67 29.25 10.65
CA PRO A 380 -13.73 28.35 11.31
C PRO A 380 -13.79 26.92 10.79
N ASN A 381 -12.66 26.22 10.88
CA ASN A 381 -12.57 24.82 10.54
C ASN A 381 -13.60 23.98 11.33
N PRO A 382 -14.53 23.26 10.67
CA PRO A 382 -15.54 22.45 11.34
C PRO A 382 -15.00 21.13 11.91
N HIS A 383 -13.75 20.75 11.58
CA HIS A 383 -13.12 19.49 11.98
C HIS A 383 -11.68 19.70 12.50
N PRO A 384 -11.43 20.58 13.50
CA PRO A 384 -10.11 20.85 14.02
C PRO A 384 -9.50 19.63 14.74
N GLU A 385 -10.33 18.73 15.30
CA GLU A 385 -9.92 17.50 15.96
C GLU A 385 -9.21 16.52 15.04
N ARG A 386 -9.41 16.66 13.72
CA ARG A 386 -8.79 15.78 12.70
C ARG A 386 -7.40 16.23 12.25
N ILE A 387 -6.90 17.35 12.74
CA ILE A 387 -5.54 17.81 12.42
C ILE A 387 -4.51 16.94 13.14
N LEU A 388 -4.73 16.66 14.42
CA LEU A 388 -3.82 15.93 15.31
C LEU A 388 -4.46 14.70 15.94
N LYS A 389 -5.44 14.08 15.26
CA LYS A 389 -6.13 12.91 15.77
C LYS A 389 -5.14 11.81 16.13
N ASN A 390 -5.22 11.31 17.34
CA ASN A 390 -4.44 10.21 17.95
C ASN A 390 -2.90 10.21 17.70
N VAL A 391 -2.31 11.30 17.22
CA VAL A 391 -0.87 11.37 16.90
C VAL A 391 0.03 11.24 18.12
N ASN A 392 -0.46 11.66 19.29
CA ASN A 392 0.25 11.61 20.56
C ASN A 392 -0.30 10.55 21.53
N GLU A 393 -1.11 9.63 21.03
CA GLU A 393 -1.68 8.57 21.85
C GLU A 393 -0.73 7.37 21.91
N PHE A 394 -0.27 7.07 23.12
CA PHE A 394 0.52 5.88 23.42
C PHE A 394 -0.28 5.02 24.40
N PRO A 395 -0.99 4.00 23.92
CA PRO A 395 -1.79 3.15 24.80
C PRO A 395 -0.90 2.38 25.76
N VAL A 396 -1.40 2.10 26.96
CA VAL A 396 -0.73 1.26 27.95
C VAL A 396 -1.45 -0.09 27.96
N PHE A 397 -0.70 -1.15 27.74
CA PHE A 397 -1.19 -2.52 27.75
C PHE A 397 -0.54 -3.34 28.86
N GLY A 398 -1.29 -4.29 29.43
CA GLY A 398 -0.69 -5.39 30.19
C GLY A 398 0.08 -6.33 29.28
N GLU A 399 1.01 -7.12 29.85
CA GLU A 399 1.86 -8.05 29.09
C GLU A 399 1.06 -9.09 28.29
N ASP A 400 -0.16 -9.43 28.74
CA ASP A 400 -1.04 -10.42 28.14
C ASP A 400 -2.18 -9.81 27.31
N ALA A 401 -2.07 -8.54 26.90
CA ALA A 401 -3.12 -7.87 26.14
C ALA A 401 -3.14 -8.30 24.63
N MET A 402 -3.25 -9.61 24.39
CA MET A 402 -3.17 -10.21 23.03
C MET A 402 -4.56 -10.52 22.44
N ARG A 403 -5.54 -9.65 22.69
CA ARG A 403 -6.92 -9.84 22.24
C ARG A 403 -7.06 -9.88 20.72
N GLY A 404 -8.10 -10.55 20.26
CA GLY A 404 -8.49 -10.60 18.85
C GLY A 404 -8.06 -11.87 18.15
N HIS A 405 -7.86 -11.78 16.86
CA HIS A 405 -7.43 -12.87 16.00
C HIS A 405 -6.02 -12.56 15.48
N ALA A 406 -5.06 -13.42 15.79
CA ALA A 406 -3.70 -13.35 15.27
C ALA A 406 -3.36 -14.61 14.49
N ALA A 407 -2.44 -14.52 13.53
CA ALA A 407 -1.91 -15.66 12.82
C ALA A 407 -0.38 -15.53 12.65
N TRP A 408 0.28 -16.70 12.62
CA TRP A 408 1.69 -16.87 12.35
C TRP A 408 1.85 -17.76 11.12
N ASN A 409 2.35 -17.19 10.02
CA ASN A 409 2.56 -17.90 8.79
C ASN A 409 4.05 -18.24 8.64
N ASP A 410 4.40 -19.44 9.07
CA ASP A 410 5.69 -20.09 8.88
C ASP A 410 5.53 -21.12 7.76
N TRP A 411 5.66 -20.64 6.53
CA TRP A 411 5.33 -21.38 5.33
C TRP A 411 5.92 -22.80 5.31
N PRO A 412 5.12 -23.86 5.01
CA PRO A 412 3.72 -23.80 4.55
C PRO A 412 2.66 -23.81 5.67
N TRP A 413 3.04 -23.71 6.93
CA TRP A 413 2.13 -23.79 8.06
C TRP A 413 1.66 -22.42 8.49
N LYS A 414 0.36 -22.33 8.77
CA LYS A 414 -0.26 -21.12 9.33
C LYS A 414 -1.02 -21.48 10.60
N LEU A 415 -0.55 -20.94 11.71
CA LEU A 415 -1.20 -21.04 13.03
C LEU A 415 -2.09 -19.82 13.24
N HIS A 416 -3.32 -20.06 13.66
CA HIS A 416 -4.23 -19.03 14.16
C HIS A 416 -4.36 -19.12 15.67
N ARG A 417 -4.28 -17.98 16.36
CA ARG A 417 -4.63 -17.78 17.76
C ARG A 417 -5.85 -16.86 17.81
N ILE A 418 -6.97 -17.39 18.25
CA ILE A 418 -8.26 -16.69 18.26
C ILE A 418 -8.69 -16.52 19.70
N GLU A 419 -8.69 -15.27 20.17
CA GLU A 419 -9.15 -14.92 21.51
C GLU A 419 -10.51 -14.24 21.44
N LYS A 420 -11.49 -14.85 22.08
CA LYS A 420 -12.86 -14.32 22.21
C LYS A 420 -13.31 -14.40 23.65
N GLY A 421 -13.41 -13.25 24.31
CA GLY A 421 -13.63 -13.20 25.75
C GLY A 421 -12.43 -13.79 26.49
N ASN A 422 -12.68 -14.77 27.36
CA ASN A 422 -11.64 -15.46 28.13
C ASN A 422 -11.21 -16.81 27.52
N VAL A 423 -11.62 -17.08 26.27
CA VAL A 423 -11.32 -18.35 25.58
C VAL A 423 -10.33 -18.08 24.47
N VAL A 424 -9.19 -18.79 24.53
CA VAL A 424 -8.21 -18.83 23.44
C VAL A 424 -8.33 -20.16 22.72
N ARG A 425 -8.41 -20.11 21.40
CA ARG A 425 -8.48 -21.28 20.51
C ARG A 425 -7.35 -21.19 19.49
N PHE A 426 -6.77 -22.34 19.18
CA PHE A 426 -5.79 -22.48 18.12
C PHE A 426 -6.35 -23.29 16.95
N GLU A 427 -5.99 -22.91 15.73
CA GLU A 427 -6.23 -23.67 14.51
C GLU A 427 -4.91 -23.70 13.72
N LEU A 428 -4.58 -24.83 13.10
CA LEU A 428 -3.34 -25.01 12.34
C LEU A 428 -3.63 -25.58 10.96
N TYR A 429 -3.11 -24.93 9.91
CA TYR A 429 -3.33 -25.33 8.52
C TYR A 429 -2.01 -25.46 7.74
N ASN A 430 -1.93 -26.48 6.87
CA ASN A 430 -0.89 -26.56 5.84
C ASN A 430 -1.45 -25.96 4.54
N LEU A 431 -1.01 -24.80 4.18
CA LEU A 431 -1.56 -24.02 3.04
C LEU A 431 -1.17 -24.60 1.65
N ILE A 432 -0.25 -25.57 1.56
CA ILE A 432 0.00 -26.32 0.32
C ILE A 432 -1.13 -27.33 0.10
N ASP A 433 -1.47 -28.10 1.15
CA ASP A 433 -2.44 -29.20 1.06
C ASP A 433 -3.88 -28.74 1.29
N ASP A 434 -4.05 -27.57 1.92
CA ASP A 434 -5.34 -27.01 2.32
C ASP A 434 -5.34 -25.47 2.21
N PRO A 435 -5.29 -24.92 1.00
CA PRO A 435 -5.27 -23.46 0.78
C PRO A 435 -6.58 -22.76 1.18
N LEU A 436 -7.63 -23.52 1.49
CA LEU A 436 -8.92 -23.01 1.96
C LEU A 436 -9.07 -23.03 3.49
N GLU A 437 -8.04 -23.45 4.23
CA GLU A 437 -8.06 -23.53 5.70
C GLU A 437 -9.31 -24.26 6.25
N ALA A 438 -9.62 -25.40 5.63
CA ALA A 438 -10.83 -26.18 5.91
C ALA A 438 -10.60 -27.33 6.91
N ARG A 439 -9.35 -27.82 7.04
CA ARG A 439 -8.98 -29.00 7.80
C ARG A 439 -7.98 -28.67 8.90
N ASP A 440 -8.47 -28.29 10.06
CA ASP A 440 -7.64 -27.99 11.23
C ASP A 440 -6.78 -29.20 11.65
N GLN A 441 -5.46 -28.99 11.71
CA GLN A 441 -4.44 -29.96 12.09
C GLN A 441 -3.93 -29.76 13.52
N SER A 442 -4.48 -28.82 14.27
CA SER A 442 -3.96 -28.47 15.60
C SER A 442 -3.89 -29.65 16.57
N ALA A 443 -4.90 -30.52 16.55
CA ALA A 443 -4.92 -31.74 17.37
C ALA A 443 -3.90 -32.80 16.93
N ASN A 444 -3.52 -32.82 15.63
CA ASN A 444 -2.59 -33.80 15.05
C ASN A 444 -1.12 -33.36 15.11
N GLN A 445 -0.86 -32.07 15.40
CA GLN A 445 0.46 -31.44 15.39
C GLN A 445 0.73 -30.61 16.67
N PRO A 446 0.56 -31.18 17.89
CA PRO A 446 0.61 -30.40 19.13
C PRO A 446 1.98 -29.73 19.38
N GLU A 447 3.08 -30.39 19.01
CA GLU A 447 4.44 -29.82 19.15
C GLU A 447 4.65 -28.60 18.23
N ARG A 448 4.14 -28.67 16.99
CA ARG A 448 4.19 -27.53 16.05
C ARG A 448 3.34 -26.37 16.55
N VAL A 449 2.14 -26.64 17.04
CA VAL A 449 1.27 -25.64 17.66
C VAL A 449 2.01 -24.94 18.80
N ALA A 450 2.64 -25.67 19.70
CA ALA A 450 3.39 -25.12 20.84
C ALA A 450 4.54 -24.22 20.36
N ALA A 451 5.38 -24.69 19.43
CA ALA A 451 6.52 -23.93 18.92
C ALA A 451 6.08 -22.64 18.18
N MET A 452 5.07 -22.74 17.32
CA MET A 452 4.56 -21.57 16.59
C MET A 452 3.81 -20.60 17.51
N THR A 453 3.19 -21.07 18.58
CA THR A 453 2.55 -20.22 19.61
C THR A 453 3.60 -19.38 20.34
N GLU A 454 4.69 -19.96 20.75
CA GLU A 454 5.79 -19.23 21.41
C GLU A 454 6.34 -18.11 20.53
N GLN A 455 6.57 -18.40 19.24
CA GLN A 455 7.04 -17.41 18.26
C GLN A 455 6.01 -16.29 18.05
N LEU A 456 4.72 -16.64 17.85
CA LEU A 456 3.63 -15.69 17.67
C LEU A 456 3.50 -14.75 18.89
N GLU A 457 3.48 -15.29 20.09
CA GLU A 457 3.35 -14.49 21.32
C GLU A 457 4.57 -13.61 21.59
N SER A 458 5.77 -14.09 21.26
CA SER A 458 6.99 -13.28 21.31
C SER A 458 6.89 -12.08 20.34
N TRP A 459 6.43 -12.33 19.10
CA TRP A 459 6.19 -11.27 18.13
C TRP A 459 5.09 -10.30 18.60
N GLN A 460 3.98 -10.79 19.14
CA GLN A 460 2.89 -9.95 19.67
C GLN A 460 3.39 -9.04 20.81
N ARG A 461 4.21 -9.55 21.74
CA ARG A 461 4.85 -8.73 22.80
C ARG A 461 5.73 -7.61 22.19
N SER A 462 6.52 -7.93 21.17
CA SER A 462 7.30 -6.92 20.45
C SER A 462 6.40 -5.86 19.80
N VAL A 463 5.30 -6.26 19.18
CA VAL A 463 4.31 -5.34 18.58
C VAL A 463 3.68 -4.43 19.64
N LEU A 464 3.28 -4.97 20.79
CA LEU A 464 2.74 -4.17 21.91
C LEU A 464 3.76 -3.15 22.43
N ASN A 465 5.04 -3.52 22.54
CA ASN A 465 6.09 -2.60 22.95
C ASN A 465 6.22 -1.42 22.00
N SER A 466 6.24 -1.67 20.70
CA SER A 466 6.25 -0.62 19.67
C SER A 466 4.99 0.26 19.77
N TRP A 467 3.82 -0.35 19.93
CA TRP A 467 2.55 0.39 20.02
C TRP A 467 2.51 1.31 21.24
N GLN A 468 3.14 0.91 22.35
CA GLN A 468 3.31 1.75 23.53
C GLN A 468 4.39 2.86 23.37
N GLY A 469 5.03 2.95 22.20
CA GLY A 469 6.03 3.98 21.90
C GLY A 469 7.44 3.68 22.38
N LYS A 470 7.77 2.42 22.72
CA LYS A 470 9.12 2.07 23.22
C LYS A 470 10.20 2.06 22.13
N ASP A 471 9.83 2.30 20.89
CA ASP A 471 10.75 2.39 19.74
C ASP A 471 11.30 3.81 19.51
N TYR A 472 10.75 4.83 20.21
CA TYR A 472 11.07 6.24 20.01
C TYR A 472 11.74 6.89 21.22
#